data_97ee53ad9f1280f98ae8e1ecea01a8ab
#
_entry.id   97ee53ad9f1280f98ae8e1ecea01a8ab
#
_cell.length_a   1.000
_cell.length_b   1.000
_cell.length_c   1.000
_cell.angle_alpha   90.00
_cell.angle_beta   90.00
_cell.angle_gamma   90.00
#
_symmetry.space_group_name_H-M   'P 1'
#
loop_
_entity.id
_entity.type
_entity.pdbx_description
1 polymer ?
#
loop_
_entity_poly.entity_id
_entity_poly.type
_entity_poly.pdbx_seq_one_letter_code
_entity_poly.pdbx_strand_id
1 'polypeptide(L)'
;TGFLETDLGEDEMLVEVRLPKLPDSTWSFQKFNRRAQDWAIVGSAVVGDQGICGVGLVNMDSRPIRATAVEEAIKNGSSAAEASELAADGCEPPADINAGMDYRRHLARVLTRRGLEESGR
;
A
#
# COMPACT_ATOMS: atom_id res chain seq x y z
N THR A 1 6.95 10.35 -12.29
CA THR A 1 7.80 11.05 -11.32
C THR A 1 8.45 10.06 -10.38
N GLY A 2 9.68 10.34 -9.99
CA GLY A 2 10.54 9.46 -9.20
C GLY A 2 10.62 9.89 -7.72
N PHE A 3 11.67 9.43 -7.07
CA PHE A 3 11.94 9.71 -5.66
C PHE A 3 12.25 11.20 -5.45
N LEU A 4 11.53 11.85 -4.53
CA LEU A 4 11.61 13.28 -4.24
C LEU A 4 11.28 14.21 -5.42
N GLU A 5 10.53 13.70 -6.38
CA GLU A 5 10.03 14.48 -7.52
C GLU A 5 8.53 14.74 -7.38
N THR A 6 8.08 15.80 -8.00
CA THR A 6 6.65 16.15 -8.13
C THR A 6 6.30 16.36 -9.59
N ASP A 7 5.03 16.21 -9.95
CA ASP A 7 4.52 16.52 -11.30
C ASP A 7 4.27 18.02 -11.52
N LEU A 8 4.52 18.85 -10.49
CA LEU A 8 4.36 20.31 -10.61
C LEU A 8 5.43 20.89 -11.55
N GLY A 9 4.99 21.68 -12.52
CA GLY A 9 5.86 22.53 -13.32
C GLY A 9 6.43 23.70 -12.50
N GLU A 10 7.44 24.37 -13.04
CA GLU A 10 8.13 25.49 -12.36
C GLU A 10 7.18 26.64 -12.01
N ASP A 11 6.13 26.86 -12.82
CA ASP A 11 5.13 27.90 -12.64
C ASP A 11 3.81 27.41 -12.02
N GLU A 12 3.78 26.19 -11.48
CA GLU A 12 2.58 25.57 -10.92
C GLU A 12 2.61 25.52 -9.40
N MET A 13 1.43 25.59 -8.81
CA MET A 13 1.22 25.48 -7.37
C MET A 13 0.05 24.52 -7.08
N LEU A 14 0.23 23.59 -6.15
CA LEU A 14 -0.87 22.75 -5.67
C LEU A 14 -1.85 23.61 -4.87
N VAL A 15 -3.07 23.79 -5.39
CA VAL A 15 -4.10 24.62 -4.75
C VAL A 15 -5.08 23.82 -3.88
N GLU A 16 -5.32 22.54 -4.20
CA GLU A 16 -6.22 21.70 -3.39
C GLU A 16 -5.95 20.21 -3.61
N VAL A 17 -6.34 19.42 -2.63
CA VAL A 17 -6.44 17.97 -2.74
C VAL A 17 -7.89 17.56 -2.41
N ARG A 18 -8.55 16.83 -3.32
CA ARG A 18 -9.92 16.34 -3.15
C ARG A 18 -9.91 14.86 -2.77
N LEU A 19 -10.47 14.54 -1.62
CA LEU A 19 -10.63 13.18 -1.16
C LEU A 19 -12.13 12.83 -1.15
N PRO A 20 -12.54 11.70 -1.76
CA PRO A 20 -13.93 11.26 -1.66
C PRO A 20 -14.26 10.88 -0.22
N LYS A 21 -15.46 11.20 0.23
CA LYS A 21 -16.00 10.68 1.49
C LYS A 21 -16.58 9.30 1.23
N LEU A 22 -16.11 8.30 1.97
CA LEU A 22 -16.58 6.92 1.91
C LEU A 22 -17.12 6.53 3.30
N PRO A 23 -18.34 6.98 3.68
CA PRO A 23 -18.83 6.87 5.06
C PRO A 23 -19.01 5.42 5.54
N ASP A 24 -19.28 4.50 4.63
CA ASP A 24 -19.53 3.08 4.93
C ASP A 24 -18.31 2.20 4.65
N SER A 25 -17.16 2.80 4.33
CA SER A 25 -15.94 2.04 4.05
C SER A 25 -15.32 1.47 5.32
N THR A 26 -14.81 0.26 5.20
CA THR A 26 -13.86 -0.31 6.16
C THR A 26 -12.44 0.05 5.73
N TRP A 27 -11.53 0.19 6.66
CA TRP A 27 -10.15 0.48 6.33
C TRP A 27 -9.19 -0.10 7.37
N SER A 28 -7.97 -0.35 6.94
CA SER A 28 -6.85 -0.69 7.80
C SER A 28 -5.58 -0.04 7.30
N PHE A 29 -4.74 0.43 8.19
CA PHE A 29 -3.40 0.90 7.88
C PHE A 29 -2.37 0.17 8.73
N GLN A 30 -1.63 -0.72 8.09
CA GLN A 30 -0.56 -1.50 8.69
C GLN A 30 0.78 -0.84 8.41
N LYS A 31 1.50 -0.46 9.46
CA LYS A 31 2.82 0.17 9.35
C LYS A 31 3.86 -0.65 10.12
N PHE A 32 4.90 -1.10 9.44
CA PHE A 32 6.05 -1.72 10.08
C PHE A 32 7.23 -0.75 10.14
N ASN A 33 7.69 -0.46 11.33
CA ASN A 33 8.79 0.46 11.61
C ASN A 33 9.65 -0.06 12.79
N ARG A 34 10.87 0.42 12.93
CA ARG A 34 11.78 0.02 14.03
C ARG A 34 11.45 0.75 15.32
N ARG A 35 11.12 2.03 15.22
CA ARG A 35 10.76 2.91 16.34
C ARG A 35 9.45 3.60 16.02
N ALA A 36 8.71 3.99 17.06
CA ALA A 36 7.37 4.58 16.90
C ALA A 36 7.31 5.79 15.94
N GLN A 37 8.37 6.60 15.89
CA GLN A 37 8.43 7.81 15.04
C GLN A 37 9.22 7.61 13.75
N ASP A 38 9.76 6.41 13.48
CA ASP A 38 10.49 6.14 12.26
C ASP A 38 9.53 6.09 11.05
N TRP A 39 10.09 6.34 9.90
CA TRP A 39 9.43 6.06 8.63
C TRP A 39 9.14 4.57 8.51
N ALA A 40 8.09 4.25 7.76
CA ALA A 40 7.75 2.86 7.53
C ALA A 40 8.88 2.14 6.78
N ILE A 41 9.32 0.98 7.27
CA ILE A 41 10.08 0.04 6.45
C ILE A 41 9.18 -0.45 5.32
N VAL A 42 7.93 -0.81 5.64
CA VAL A 42 6.83 -1.05 4.69
C VAL A 42 5.53 -0.60 5.34
N GLY A 43 4.63 -0.01 4.57
CA GLY A 43 3.26 0.26 4.97
C GLY A 43 2.27 -0.31 3.96
N SER A 44 1.12 -0.78 4.45
CA SER A 44 0.00 -1.23 3.63
C SER A 44 -1.28 -0.55 4.11
N ALA A 45 -1.93 0.18 3.23
CA ALA A 45 -3.25 0.78 3.43
C ALA A 45 -4.29 -0.01 2.65
N VAL A 46 -5.30 -0.50 3.32
CA VAL A 46 -6.42 -1.24 2.71
C VAL A 46 -7.70 -0.47 2.96
N VAL A 47 -8.51 -0.29 1.91
CA VAL A 47 -9.84 0.30 1.99
C VAL A 47 -10.82 -0.62 1.29
N GLY A 48 -11.93 -0.93 1.95
CA GLY A 48 -13.03 -1.71 1.40
C GLY A 48 -14.31 -0.89 1.38
N ASP A 49 -14.97 -0.79 0.23
CA ASP A 49 -16.26 -0.10 0.06
C ASP A 49 -17.10 -0.83 -0.94
N GLN A 50 -18.34 -1.24 -0.54
CA GLN A 50 -19.36 -1.86 -1.39
C GLN A 50 -18.84 -2.92 -2.39
N GLY A 51 -17.93 -3.80 -1.95
CA GLY A 51 -17.32 -4.84 -2.80
C GLY A 51 -16.07 -4.39 -3.57
N ILE A 52 -15.69 -3.12 -3.49
CA ILE A 52 -14.43 -2.59 -4.01
C ILE A 52 -13.36 -2.74 -2.92
N CYS A 53 -12.18 -3.16 -3.32
CA CYS A 53 -10.99 -3.19 -2.47
C CYS A 53 -9.91 -2.30 -3.09
N GLY A 54 -9.35 -1.41 -2.29
CA GLY A 54 -8.18 -0.61 -2.65
C GLY A 54 -7.01 -0.96 -1.75
N VAL A 55 -5.85 -1.22 -2.33
CA VAL A 55 -4.62 -1.56 -1.58
C VAL A 55 -3.47 -0.67 -2.04
N GLY A 56 -2.99 0.18 -1.14
CA GLY A 56 -1.83 1.05 -1.36
C GLY A 56 -0.62 0.60 -0.53
N LEU A 57 0.55 0.60 -1.15
CA LEU A 57 1.81 0.23 -0.50
C LEU A 57 2.75 1.43 -0.40
N VAL A 58 3.41 1.55 0.73
CA VAL A 58 4.39 2.58 1.04
C VAL A 58 5.77 1.94 1.15
N ASN A 59 6.78 2.60 0.55
CA ASN A 59 8.18 2.20 0.58
C ASN A 59 8.44 0.81 -0.05
N MET A 60 7.65 0.49 -1.07
CA MET A 60 7.80 -0.71 -1.89
C MET A 60 8.27 -0.41 -3.32
N ASP A 61 8.46 0.88 -3.62
CA ASP A 61 9.02 1.42 -4.85
C ASP A 61 9.52 2.84 -4.57
N SER A 62 10.05 3.53 -5.59
CA SER A 62 10.47 4.95 -5.55
C SER A 62 9.32 5.91 -5.19
N ARG A 63 8.07 5.47 -5.32
CA ARG A 63 6.84 6.18 -4.99
C ARG A 63 5.83 5.25 -4.33
N PRO A 64 4.79 5.75 -3.64
CA PRO A 64 3.67 4.91 -3.21
C PRO A 64 3.00 4.26 -4.41
N ILE A 65 2.69 2.98 -4.31
CA ILE A 65 2.12 2.19 -5.39
C ILE A 65 0.78 1.57 -4.98
N ARG A 66 -0.01 1.22 -5.97
CA ARG A 66 -1.26 0.49 -5.80
C ARG A 66 -1.04 -0.98 -6.16
N ALA A 67 -1.40 -1.88 -5.24
CA ALA A 67 -1.27 -3.33 -5.45
C ALA A 67 -2.48 -3.88 -6.23
N THR A 68 -2.57 -3.54 -7.52
CA THR A 68 -3.72 -3.88 -8.37
C THR A 68 -3.96 -5.38 -8.50
N ALA A 69 -2.91 -6.20 -8.47
CA ALA A 69 -3.04 -7.66 -8.52
C ALA A 69 -3.79 -8.21 -7.29
N VAL A 70 -3.56 -7.63 -6.10
CA VAL A 70 -4.30 -7.98 -4.89
C VAL A 70 -5.77 -7.61 -5.02
N GLU A 71 -6.05 -6.40 -5.50
CA GLU A 71 -7.41 -5.89 -5.69
C GLU A 71 -8.22 -6.76 -6.65
N GLU A 72 -7.61 -7.16 -7.76
CA GLU A 72 -8.22 -8.06 -8.75
C GLU A 72 -8.47 -9.46 -8.16
N ALA A 73 -7.52 -10.00 -7.40
CA ALA A 73 -7.69 -11.29 -6.72
C ALA A 73 -8.88 -11.26 -5.75
N ILE A 74 -8.98 -10.24 -4.91
CA ILE A 74 -10.13 -10.04 -4.00
C ILE A 74 -11.44 -9.91 -4.77
N LYS A 75 -11.46 -9.11 -5.83
CA LYS A 75 -12.64 -8.95 -6.70
C LYS A 75 -13.09 -10.28 -7.31
N ASN A 76 -12.15 -11.17 -7.61
CA ASN A 76 -12.41 -12.50 -8.17
C ASN A 76 -12.73 -13.56 -7.11
N GLY A 77 -12.85 -13.18 -5.84
CA GLY A 77 -13.25 -14.04 -4.74
C GLY A 77 -12.11 -14.79 -4.03
N SER A 78 -10.85 -14.42 -4.27
CA SER A 78 -9.73 -14.98 -3.52
C SER A 78 -9.80 -14.56 -2.05
N SER A 79 -9.33 -15.44 -1.18
CA SER A 79 -9.18 -15.13 0.25
C SER A 79 -8.08 -14.07 0.47
N ALA A 80 -8.13 -13.39 1.63
CA ALA A 80 -7.08 -12.45 2.04
C ALA A 80 -5.67 -13.09 2.00
N ALA A 81 -5.57 -14.35 2.39
CA ALA A 81 -4.31 -15.09 2.38
C ALA A 81 -3.76 -15.28 0.95
N GLU A 82 -4.61 -15.71 0.03
CA GLU A 82 -4.22 -15.92 -1.38
C GLU A 82 -3.92 -14.60 -2.09
N ALA A 83 -4.78 -13.61 -1.94
CA ALA A 83 -4.61 -12.31 -2.58
C ALA A 83 -3.33 -11.58 -2.10
N SER A 84 -3.02 -11.67 -0.80
CA SER A 84 -1.86 -11.00 -0.23
C SER A 84 -0.51 -11.51 -0.76
N GLU A 85 -0.44 -12.74 -1.26
CA GLU A 85 0.79 -13.25 -1.89
C GLU A 85 1.21 -12.43 -3.12
N LEU A 86 0.25 -11.76 -3.77
CA LEU A 86 0.46 -10.89 -4.92
C LEU A 86 0.87 -9.45 -4.52
N ALA A 87 0.94 -9.12 -3.23
CA ALA A 87 1.18 -7.75 -2.77
C ALA A 87 2.53 -7.16 -3.24
N ALA A 88 3.52 -8.00 -3.50
CA ALA A 88 4.83 -7.55 -3.94
C ALA A 88 5.05 -7.64 -5.47
N ASP A 89 4.01 -8.01 -6.22
CA ASP A 89 4.12 -8.17 -7.67
C ASP A 89 4.36 -6.82 -8.35
N GLY A 90 5.37 -6.78 -9.21
CA GLY A 90 5.79 -5.56 -9.91
C GLY A 90 6.46 -4.50 -9.02
N CYS A 91 6.77 -4.80 -7.75
CA CYS A 91 7.45 -3.88 -6.86
C CYS A 91 8.97 -3.99 -6.96
N GLU A 92 9.65 -2.83 -6.93
CA GLU A 92 11.10 -2.71 -6.83
C GLU A 92 11.49 -1.98 -5.53
N PRO A 93 11.32 -2.63 -4.36
CA PRO A 93 11.58 -1.98 -3.09
C PRO A 93 13.07 -1.64 -2.90
N PRO A 94 13.38 -0.51 -2.25
CA PRO A 94 14.76 -0.15 -1.97
C PRO A 94 15.39 -1.16 -1.01
N ALA A 95 16.72 -1.31 -1.12
CA ALA A 95 17.52 -1.99 -0.11
C ALA A 95 18.36 -0.96 0.65
N ASP A 96 18.27 -0.98 1.97
CA ASP A 96 19.02 -0.08 2.84
C ASP A 96 19.48 -0.78 4.13
N ILE A 97 20.07 -0.03 5.05
CA ILE A 97 20.56 -0.54 6.35
C ILE A 97 19.42 -1.08 7.26
N ASN A 98 18.16 -0.79 6.95
CA ASN A 98 17.01 -1.20 7.74
C ASN A 98 16.40 -2.51 7.24
N ALA A 99 16.38 -2.72 5.93
CA ALA A 99 15.78 -3.91 5.31
C ALA A 99 16.27 -4.14 3.88
N GLY A 100 16.53 -5.40 3.55
CA GLY A 100 16.75 -5.82 2.17
C GLY A 100 15.43 -5.97 1.40
N MET A 101 15.55 -6.09 0.07
CA MET A 101 14.40 -6.19 -0.85
C MET A 101 13.46 -7.36 -0.52
N ASP A 102 14.01 -8.55 -0.27
CA ASP A 102 13.22 -9.76 -0.02
C ASP A 102 12.44 -9.65 1.28
N TYR A 103 13.04 -9.05 2.31
CA TYR A 103 12.37 -8.80 3.57
C TYR A 103 11.21 -7.81 3.42
N ARG A 104 11.40 -6.75 2.62
CA ARG A 104 10.31 -5.80 2.32
C ARG A 104 9.18 -6.47 1.54
N ARG A 105 9.48 -7.32 0.56
CA ARG A 105 8.46 -8.11 -0.15
C ARG A 105 7.69 -9.03 0.78
N HIS A 106 8.38 -9.70 1.70
CA HIS A 106 7.74 -10.51 2.73
C HIS A 106 6.83 -9.66 3.65
N LEU A 107 7.32 -8.52 4.13
CA LEU A 107 6.52 -7.60 4.95
C LEU A 107 5.28 -7.09 4.21
N ALA A 108 5.39 -6.74 2.93
CA ALA A 108 4.26 -6.30 2.12
C ALA A 108 3.14 -7.34 2.11
N ARG A 109 3.46 -8.62 1.89
CA ARG A 109 2.48 -9.72 1.95
C ARG A 109 1.83 -9.84 3.31
N VAL A 110 2.63 -9.88 4.38
CA VAL A 110 2.14 -10.02 5.76
C VAL A 110 1.23 -8.86 6.15
N LEU A 111 1.66 -7.61 5.88
CA LEU A 111 0.89 -6.43 6.26
C LEU A 111 -0.39 -6.29 5.42
N THR A 112 -0.32 -6.62 4.14
CA THR A 112 -1.51 -6.60 3.27
C THR A 112 -2.51 -7.65 3.72
N ARG A 113 -2.08 -8.86 4.05
CA ARG A 113 -2.95 -9.90 4.61
C ARG A 113 -3.67 -9.41 5.87
N ARG A 114 -2.93 -8.89 6.84
CA ARG A 114 -3.51 -8.34 8.07
C ARG A 114 -4.52 -7.23 7.80
N GLY A 115 -4.17 -6.31 6.88
CA GLY A 115 -5.06 -5.22 6.49
C GLY A 115 -6.36 -5.71 5.83
N LEU A 116 -6.29 -6.73 4.96
CA LEU A 116 -7.45 -7.35 4.35
C LEU A 116 -8.34 -8.04 5.40
N GLU A 117 -7.77 -8.87 6.28
CA GLU A 117 -8.49 -9.56 7.36
C GLU A 117 -9.17 -8.54 8.30
N GLU A 118 -8.49 -7.47 8.68
CA GLU A 118 -9.00 -6.42 9.55
C GLU A 118 -10.12 -5.58 8.88
N SER A 119 -10.04 -5.38 7.57
CA SER A 119 -11.08 -4.70 6.79
C SER A 119 -12.26 -5.62 6.41
N GLY A 120 -12.26 -6.89 6.86
CA GLY A 120 -13.35 -7.83 6.63
C GLY A 120 -13.35 -8.48 5.24
N ARG A 121 -12.17 -8.67 4.65
CA ARG A 121 -11.98 -9.27 3.32
C ARG A 121 -11.37 -10.67 3.40
#